data_33fb7563895f4e0173a52812293125f0
#
_entry.id   33fb7563895f4e0173a52812293125f0
#
_cell.length_a   1.000
_cell.length_b   1.000
_cell.length_c   1.000
_cell.angle_alpha   90.00
_cell.angle_beta   90.00
_cell.angle_gamma   90.00
#
_symmetry.space_group_name_H-M   'P 1'
#
loop_
_entity.id
_entity.type
_entity.pdbx_description
1 polymer ?
#
loop_
_entity_poly.entity_id
_entity_poly.type
_entity_poly.pdbx_seq_one_letter_code
_entity_poly.pdbx_strand_id
1 'polypeptide(L)'
;MIRLLVLDVDGTMTDGGVYYDATGNETKKFAIKDGAGLVLARTAGIRVMICTGRECEAVRRRAADLKITDVYQNVGKKAAFLRGFMVENHYVREEVAYCGDDLNDLAAMALCGFVACPADAAAEVKARADYICPQRGGEGAVRGAVEKILRGDGRWKDAVQKAFDVEL
;
A
#
# COMPACT_ATOMS: atom_id res chain seq x y z
N MET A 1 11.04 -8.08 -10.57
CA MET A 1 11.19 -7.96 -9.09
C MET A 1 10.66 -6.60 -8.66
N ILE A 2 9.73 -6.56 -7.72
CA ILE A 2 9.14 -5.30 -7.24
C ILE A 2 10.15 -4.50 -6.40
N ARG A 3 10.25 -3.20 -6.69
CA ARG A 3 11.13 -2.23 -6.03
C ARG A 3 10.37 -1.07 -5.41
N LEU A 4 9.15 -0.78 -5.89
CA LEU A 4 8.26 0.26 -5.36
C LEU A 4 6.89 -0.36 -5.09
N LEU A 5 6.36 -0.14 -3.88
CA LEU A 5 4.98 -0.45 -3.49
C LEU A 5 4.23 0.84 -3.22
N VAL A 6 3.21 1.11 -4.03
CA VAL A 6 2.31 2.26 -3.88
C VAL A 6 1.05 1.82 -3.16
N LEU A 7 0.67 2.55 -2.13
CA LEU A 7 -0.49 2.25 -1.28
C LEU A 7 -1.49 3.41 -1.34
N ASP A 8 -2.76 3.10 -1.58
CA ASP A 8 -3.85 3.96 -1.16
C ASP A 8 -4.07 3.84 0.35
N VAL A 9 -4.83 4.73 0.95
CA VAL A 9 -5.09 4.76 2.39
C VAL A 9 -6.51 4.31 2.71
N ASP A 10 -7.52 5.11 2.32
CA ASP A 10 -8.91 4.89 2.75
C ASP A 10 -9.51 3.67 2.06
N GLY A 11 -9.81 2.63 2.82
CA GLY A 11 -10.30 1.33 2.32
C GLY A 11 -9.20 0.32 1.97
N THR A 12 -7.93 0.71 1.98
CA THR A 12 -6.77 -0.16 1.72
C THR A 12 -5.94 -0.36 3.00
N MET A 13 -5.30 0.68 3.50
CA MET A 13 -4.59 0.67 4.80
C MET A 13 -5.55 0.79 5.98
N THR A 14 -6.73 1.33 5.75
CA THR A 14 -7.80 1.50 6.71
C THR A 14 -9.05 0.70 6.32
N ASP A 15 -10.03 0.64 7.22
CA ASP A 15 -11.34 0.02 6.96
C ASP A 15 -12.27 0.87 6.06
N GLY A 16 -11.79 2.03 5.58
CA GLY A 16 -12.56 2.95 4.75
C GLY A 16 -13.57 3.82 5.51
N GLY A 17 -13.71 3.63 6.83
CA GLY A 17 -14.58 4.44 7.68
C GLY A 17 -14.01 5.84 7.91
N VAL A 18 -14.88 6.83 8.01
CA VAL A 18 -14.54 8.18 8.45
C VAL A 18 -15.02 8.35 9.88
N TYR A 19 -14.09 8.54 10.80
CA TYR A 19 -14.36 8.68 12.23
C TYR A 19 -14.07 10.12 12.65
N TYR A 20 -15.06 10.82 13.18
CA TYR A 20 -14.89 12.14 13.75
C TYR A 20 -15.06 12.09 15.28
N ASP A 21 -14.19 12.79 16.01
CA ASP A 21 -14.38 13.04 17.43
C ASP A 21 -15.27 14.27 17.65
N ALA A 22 -15.56 14.58 18.93
CA ALA A 22 -16.43 15.71 19.30
C ALA A 22 -15.82 17.08 18.92
N THR A 23 -14.53 17.17 18.64
CA THR A 23 -13.85 18.41 18.23
C THR A 23 -13.73 18.54 16.72
N GLY A 24 -14.19 17.54 15.95
CA GLY A 24 -14.12 17.50 14.50
C GLY A 24 -12.79 16.93 13.95
N ASN A 25 -11.91 16.38 14.80
CA ASN A 25 -10.73 15.67 14.31
C ASN A 25 -11.14 14.37 13.64
N GLU A 26 -10.55 14.11 12.49
CA GLU A 26 -10.71 12.83 11.80
C GLU A 26 -9.69 11.81 12.34
N THR A 27 -10.21 10.64 12.71
CA THR A 27 -9.40 9.50 13.12
C THR A 27 -9.54 8.35 12.12
N LYS A 28 -8.54 7.46 12.07
CA LYS A 28 -8.52 6.33 11.15
C LYS A 28 -8.08 5.07 11.88
N LYS A 29 -8.66 3.94 11.47
CA LYS A 29 -8.28 2.62 11.97
C LYS A 29 -7.29 1.97 11.02
N PHE A 30 -6.03 1.85 11.44
CA PHE A 30 -4.98 1.09 10.77
C PHE A 30 -4.80 -0.29 11.41
N ALA A 31 -4.26 -1.24 10.67
CA ALA A 31 -3.94 -2.57 11.18
C ALA A 31 -2.47 -2.68 11.58
N ILE A 32 -2.19 -3.22 12.77
CA ILE A 32 -0.82 -3.52 13.21
C ILE A 32 -0.14 -4.52 12.28
N LYS A 33 -0.87 -5.53 11.81
CA LYS A 33 -0.36 -6.54 10.87
C LYS A 33 0.13 -5.93 9.55
N ASP A 34 -0.55 -4.92 9.04
CA ASP A 34 -0.12 -4.18 7.85
C ASP A 34 1.20 -3.46 8.09
N GLY A 35 1.36 -2.86 9.27
CA GLY A 35 2.62 -2.25 9.67
C GLY A 35 3.79 -3.25 9.67
N ALA A 36 3.59 -4.43 10.23
CA ALA A 36 4.59 -5.50 10.19
C ALA A 36 4.91 -5.94 8.73
N GLY A 37 3.89 -6.00 7.86
CA GLY A 37 4.08 -6.23 6.43
C GLY A 37 4.97 -5.18 5.76
N LEU A 38 4.74 -3.90 6.07
CA LEU A 38 5.53 -2.80 5.52
C LEU A 38 6.97 -2.77 6.04
N VAL A 39 7.20 -3.21 7.28
CA VAL A 39 8.57 -3.46 7.78
C VAL A 39 9.25 -4.52 6.92
N LEU A 40 8.60 -5.65 6.63
CA LEU A 40 9.13 -6.71 5.76
C LEU A 40 9.44 -6.20 4.35
N ALA A 41 8.53 -5.44 3.73
CA ALA A 41 8.73 -4.86 2.41
C ALA A 41 10.01 -3.99 2.38
N ARG A 42 10.16 -3.09 3.35
CA ARG A 42 11.34 -2.22 3.45
C ARG A 42 12.63 -3.00 3.73
N THR A 43 12.57 -3.99 4.61
CA THR A 43 13.72 -4.88 4.90
C THR A 43 14.17 -5.64 3.65
N ALA A 44 13.23 -5.98 2.77
CA ALA A 44 13.51 -6.60 1.47
C ALA A 44 13.95 -5.59 0.39
N GLY A 45 14.15 -4.32 0.73
CA GLY A 45 14.57 -3.27 -0.21
C GLY A 45 13.46 -2.71 -1.10
N ILE A 46 12.19 -2.92 -0.75
CA ILE A 46 11.05 -2.29 -1.44
C ILE A 46 10.82 -0.91 -0.84
N ARG A 47 10.87 0.11 -1.69
CA ARG A 47 10.46 1.47 -1.33
C ARG A 47 8.94 1.50 -1.18
N VAL A 48 8.43 2.07 -0.10
CA VAL A 48 6.99 2.17 0.16
C VAL A 48 6.55 3.61 -0.02
N MET A 49 5.48 3.82 -0.81
CA MET A 49 4.86 5.12 -1.06
C MET A 49 3.40 5.09 -0.62
N ILE A 50 2.97 6.09 0.12
CA ILE A 50 1.56 6.38 0.38
C ILE A 50 1.10 7.45 -0.62
N CYS A 51 0.04 7.16 -1.38
CA CYS A 51 -0.53 8.06 -2.37
C CYS A 51 -2.06 8.09 -2.20
N THR A 52 -2.58 9.13 -1.57
CA THR A 52 -4.00 9.25 -1.20
C THR A 52 -4.63 10.56 -1.68
N GLY A 53 -5.92 10.50 -2.04
CA GLY A 53 -6.68 11.68 -2.47
C GLY A 53 -7.10 12.61 -1.35
N ARG A 54 -7.13 12.14 -0.12
CA ARG A 54 -7.49 12.92 1.07
C ARG A 54 -6.26 13.37 1.84
N GLU A 55 -6.44 14.32 2.73
CA GLU A 55 -5.41 14.75 3.69
C GLU A 55 -5.92 14.54 5.12
N CYS A 56 -5.06 13.92 5.95
CA CYS A 56 -5.39 13.65 7.34
C CYS A 56 -4.10 13.53 8.17
N GLU A 57 -4.07 14.14 9.36
CA GLU A 57 -2.93 14.07 10.26
C GLU A 57 -2.65 12.63 10.73
N ALA A 58 -3.69 11.80 10.87
CA ALA A 58 -3.53 10.38 11.22
C ALA A 58 -2.66 9.63 10.19
N VAL A 59 -2.71 9.99 8.91
CA VAL A 59 -1.87 9.41 7.85
C VAL A 59 -0.40 9.81 8.05
N ARG A 60 -0.13 11.09 8.33
CA ARG A 60 1.23 11.57 8.63
C ARG A 60 1.82 10.86 9.84
N ARG A 61 1.05 10.74 10.92
CA ARG A 61 1.45 10.05 12.14
C ARG A 61 1.75 8.58 11.86
N ARG A 62 0.85 7.88 11.17
CA ARG A 62 1.04 6.46 10.85
C ARG A 62 2.26 6.23 9.97
N ALA A 63 2.47 7.06 8.95
CA ALA A 63 3.65 6.98 8.10
C ALA A 63 4.95 7.20 8.88
N ALA A 64 4.97 8.16 9.80
CA ALA A 64 6.12 8.42 10.67
C ALA A 64 6.42 7.21 11.59
N ASP A 65 5.40 6.62 12.22
CA ASP A 65 5.54 5.41 13.05
C ASP A 65 6.16 4.24 12.24
N LEU A 66 5.80 4.13 10.97
CA LEU A 66 6.30 3.10 10.05
C LEU A 66 7.58 3.50 9.31
N LYS A 67 8.11 4.70 9.58
CA LYS A 67 9.30 5.27 8.90
C LYS A 67 9.15 5.30 7.37
N ILE A 68 7.95 5.59 6.87
CA ILE A 68 7.66 5.81 5.46
C ILE A 68 7.86 7.30 5.18
N THR A 69 8.74 7.62 4.26
CA THR A 69 9.09 9.00 3.89
C THR A 69 8.35 9.50 2.66
N ASP A 70 7.96 8.60 1.77
CA ASP A 70 7.19 8.94 0.57
C ASP A 70 5.70 8.98 0.89
N VAL A 71 5.21 10.15 1.33
CA VAL A 71 3.84 10.36 1.75
C VAL A 71 3.25 11.52 0.96
N TYR A 72 2.31 11.22 0.08
CA TYR A 72 1.66 12.18 -0.80
C TYR A 72 0.16 12.16 -0.56
N GLN A 73 -0.34 13.23 0.02
CA GLN A 73 -1.76 13.46 0.31
C GLN A 73 -2.34 14.52 -0.66
N ASN A 74 -3.66 14.65 -0.75
CA ASN A 74 -4.34 15.53 -1.71
C ASN A 74 -4.00 15.23 -3.18
N VAL A 75 -3.69 13.99 -3.52
CA VAL A 75 -3.36 13.59 -4.89
C VAL A 75 -4.64 13.29 -5.67
N GLY A 76 -5.21 14.30 -6.33
CA GLY A 76 -6.45 14.14 -7.10
C GLY A 76 -6.28 13.34 -8.40
N LYS A 77 -5.10 13.36 -9.02
CA LYS A 77 -4.78 12.66 -10.27
C LYS A 77 -3.63 11.66 -10.04
N LYS A 78 -3.93 10.56 -9.34
CA LYS A 78 -2.95 9.54 -8.94
C LYS A 78 -2.11 9.00 -10.09
N ALA A 79 -2.72 8.75 -11.26
CA ALA A 79 -1.99 8.24 -12.42
C ALA A 79 -0.96 9.24 -12.97
N ALA A 80 -1.32 10.52 -13.08
CA ALA A 80 -0.39 11.55 -13.55
C ALA A 80 0.78 11.73 -12.58
N PHE A 81 0.47 11.75 -11.27
CA PHE A 81 1.47 11.83 -10.20
C PHE A 81 2.43 10.65 -10.25
N LEU A 82 1.90 9.41 -10.27
CA LEU A 82 2.71 8.19 -10.28
C LEU A 82 3.59 8.11 -11.52
N ARG A 83 3.07 8.48 -12.69
CA ARG A 83 3.86 8.51 -13.93
C ARG A 83 5.06 9.45 -13.82
N GLY A 84 4.87 10.67 -13.30
CA GLY A 84 5.95 11.62 -13.07
C GLY A 84 6.99 11.06 -12.10
N PHE A 85 6.54 10.49 -10.98
CA PHE A 85 7.41 9.88 -9.98
C PHE A 85 8.23 8.71 -10.55
N MET A 86 7.60 7.85 -11.35
CA MET A 86 8.30 6.71 -11.99
C MET A 86 9.39 7.20 -12.95
N VAL A 87 9.12 8.23 -13.75
CA VAL A 87 10.11 8.82 -14.66
C VAL A 87 11.27 9.42 -13.89
N GLU A 88 11.01 10.25 -12.89
CA GLU A 88 12.05 10.91 -12.08
C GLU A 88 12.94 9.92 -11.32
N ASN A 89 12.38 8.80 -10.88
CA ASN A 89 13.09 7.80 -10.09
C ASN A 89 13.52 6.56 -10.90
N HIS A 90 13.38 6.60 -12.23
CA HIS A 90 13.79 5.53 -13.16
C HIS A 90 13.16 4.16 -12.87
N TYR A 91 11.87 4.15 -12.48
CA TYR A 91 11.10 2.92 -12.35
C TYR A 91 10.48 2.51 -13.68
N VAL A 92 10.58 1.23 -14.02
CA VAL A 92 9.80 0.62 -15.09
C VAL A 92 8.55 -0.05 -14.50
N ARG A 93 7.56 -0.29 -15.34
CA ARG A 93 6.27 -0.85 -14.94
C ARG A 93 6.39 -2.12 -14.08
N GLU A 94 7.26 -3.03 -14.48
CA GLU A 94 7.47 -4.35 -13.85
C GLU A 94 8.09 -4.26 -12.45
N GLU A 95 8.60 -3.10 -12.08
CA GLU A 95 9.20 -2.85 -10.77
C GLU A 95 8.22 -2.22 -9.76
N VAL A 96 7.02 -1.85 -10.22
CA VAL A 96 6.04 -1.11 -9.42
C VAL A 96 4.84 -2.00 -9.10
N ALA A 97 4.51 -2.10 -7.81
CA ALA A 97 3.27 -2.68 -7.32
C ALA A 97 2.33 -1.60 -6.81
N TYR A 98 1.04 -1.82 -6.95
CA TYR A 98 -0.01 -0.95 -6.41
C TYR A 98 -0.99 -1.77 -5.56
N CYS A 99 -1.36 -1.23 -4.40
CA CYS A 99 -2.45 -1.77 -3.59
C CYS A 99 -3.48 -0.66 -3.34
N GLY A 100 -4.70 -0.87 -3.80
CA GLY A 100 -5.81 0.08 -3.69
C GLY A 100 -7.15 -0.64 -3.76
N ASP A 101 -8.25 0.08 -3.54
CA ASP A 101 -9.56 -0.54 -3.36
C ASP A 101 -10.69 0.08 -4.19
N ASP A 102 -10.53 1.28 -4.73
CA ASP A 102 -11.65 1.97 -5.37
C ASP A 102 -11.31 2.53 -6.76
N LEU A 103 -12.32 3.05 -7.43
CA LEU A 103 -12.28 3.48 -8.84
C LEU A 103 -11.21 4.53 -9.13
N ASN A 104 -10.90 5.40 -8.17
CA ASN A 104 -9.86 6.42 -8.29
C ASN A 104 -8.43 5.86 -8.37
N ASP A 105 -8.24 4.57 -8.08
CA ASP A 105 -6.96 3.88 -8.18
C ASP A 105 -6.71 3.27 -9.56
N LEU A 106 -7.78 2.94 -10.31
CA LEU A 106 -7.71 2.15 -11.53
C LEU A 106 -6.73 2.69 -12.57
N ALA A 107 -6.70 4.02 -12.77
CA ALA A 107 -5.80 4.63 -13.74
C ALA A 107 -4.33 4.55 -13.32
N ALA A 108 -4.04 4.61 -12.01
CA ALA A 108 -2.69 4.43 -11.48
C ALA A 108 -2.27 2.95 -11.51
N MET A 109 -3.18 2.03 -11.17
CA MET A 109 -2.96 0.59 -11.27
C MET A 109 -2.54 0.15 -12.68
N ALA A 110 -3.08 0.78 -13.72
CA ALA A 110 -2.74 0.48 -15.11
C ALA A 110 -1.25 0.76 -15.45
N LEU A 111 -0.56 1.56 -14.66
CA LEU A 111 0.87 1.87 -14.81
C LEU A 111 1.78 0.85 -14.13
N CYS A 112 1.22 -0.06 -13.32
CA CYS A 112 1.97 -0.96 -12.46
C CYS A 112 2.05 -2.38 -13.04
N GLY A 113 3.11 -3.09 -12.71
CA GLY A 113 3.34 -4.48 -13.14
C GLY A 113 2.68 -5.51 -12.23
N PHE A 114 2.31 -5.12 -11.02
CA PHE A 114 1.56 -5.96 -10.09
C PHE A 114 0.51 -5.13 -9.35
N VAL A 115 -0.71 -5.63 -9.31
CA VAL A 115 -1.84 -4.97 -8.64
C VAL A 115 -2.46 -5.91 -7.62
N ALA A 116 -2.56 -5.45 -6.37
CA ALA A 116 -3.29 -6.12 -5.32
C ALA A 116 -4.46 -5.26 -4.83
N CYS A 117 -5.47 -5.89 -4.27
CA CYS A 117 -6.58 -5.19 -3.64
C CYS A 117 -7.12 -5.97 -2.42
N PRO A 118 -7.77 -5.29 -1.46
CA PRO A 118 -8.49 -5.93 -0.37
C PRO A 118 -9.69 -6.77 -0.85
N ALA A 119 -10.15 -7.69 0.00
CA ALA A 119 -11.33 -8.52 -0.28
C ALA A 119 -12.62 -7.72 -0.52
N ASP A 120 -12.71 -6.54 0.06
CA ASP A 120 -13.87 -5.63 -0.03
C ASP A 120 -13.68 -4.48 -1.03
N ALA A 121 -12.66 -4.55 -1.90
CA ALA A 121 -12.48 -3.59 -2.99
C ALA A 121 -13.65 -3.58 -3.96
N ALA A 122 -13.80 -2.49 -4.70
CA ALA A 122 -14.78 -2.36 -5.78
C ALA A 122 -14.65 -3.47 -6.82
N ALA A 123 -15.74 -3.88 -7.44
CA ALA A 123 -15.76 -4.99 -8.41
C ALA A 123 -14.81 -4.74 -9.59
N GLU A 124 -14.74 -3.50 -10.06
CA GLU A 124 -13.87 -3.08 -11.16
C GLU A 124 -12.39 -3.17 -10.79
N VAL A 125 -12.05 -2.87 -9.53
CA VAL A 125 -10.70 -3.02 -9.00
C VAL A 125 -10.33 -4.49 -8.91
N LYS A 126 -11.21 -5.33 -8.36
CA LYS A 126 -11.01 -6.79 -8.30
C LYS A 126 -10.81 -7.41 -9.69
N ALA A 127 -11.54 -6.92 -10.69
CA ALA A 127 -11.40 -7.40 -12.07
C ALA A 127 -10.04 -7.05 -12.70
N ARG A 128 -9.33 -6.05 -12.15
CA ARG A 128 -8.01 -5.59 -12.61
C ARG A 128 -6.86 -6.14 -11.78
N ALA A 129 -7.14 -6.64 -10.58
CA ALA A 129 -6.11 -7.09 -9.65
C ALA A 129 -5.49 -8.43 -10.08
N ASP A 130 -4.17 -8.51 -9.98
CA ASP A 130 -3.42 -9.76 -10.08
C ASP A 130 -3.58 -10.60 -8.81
N TYR A 131 -3.88 -9.93 -7.69
CA TYR A 131 -4.09 -10.59 -6.40
C TYR A 131 -5.17 -9.89 -5.58
N ILE A 132 -6.24 -10.62 -5.28
CA ILE A 132 -7.27 -10.20 -4.33
C ILE A 132 -6.87 -10.78 -2.97
N CYS A 133 -6.51 -9.90 -2.02
CA CYS A 133 -6.15 -10.34 -0.67
C CYS A 133 -7.39 -10.92 0.03
N PRO A 134 -7.28 -12.03 0.77
CA PRO A 134 -8.42 -12.58 1.51
C PRO A 134 -8.89 -11.67 2.66
N GLN A 135 -8.03 -10.76 3.12
CA GLN A 135 -8.35 -9.80 4.16
C GLN A 135 -9.00 -8.53 3.57
N ARG A 136 -9.85 -7.89 4.37
CA ARG A 136 -10.43 -6.59 4.07
C ARG A 136 -9.40 -5.46 4.30
N GLY A 137 -9.70 -4.28 3.75
CA GLY A 137 -8.93 -3.07 4.04
C GLY A 137 -8.91 -2.78 5.54
N GLY A 138 -7.73 -2.40 6.06
CA GLY A 138 -7.53 -2.16 7.50
C GLY A 138 -7.56 -3.42 8.38
N GLU A 139 -7.54 -4.61 7.78
CA GLU A 139 -7.60 -5.90 8.50
C GLU A 139 -6.48 -6.87 8.07
N GLY A 140 -5.44 -6.37 7.43
CA GLY A 140 -4.29 -7.16 7.01
C GLY A 140 -4.15 -7.33 5.49
N ALA A 141 -4.92 -6.62 4.68
CA ALA A 141 -4.83 -6.71 3.21
C ALA A 141 -3.46 -6.27 2.69
N VAL A 142 -2.91 -5.18 3.21
CA VAL A 142 -1.56 -4.70 2.82
C VAL A 142 -0.50 -5.73 3.19
N ARG A 143 -0.61 -6.36 4.37
CA ARG A 143 0.25 -7.47 4.77
C ARG A 143 0.15 -8.63 3.77
N GLY A 144 -1.05 -9.00 3.36
CA GLY A 144 -1.27 -10.06 2.37
C GLY A 144 -0.63 -9.75 1.01
N ALA A 145 -0.77 -8.52 0.53
CA ALA A 145 -0.14 -8.05 -0.70
C ALA A 145 1.40 -8.13 -0.62
N VAL A 146 2.01 -7.67 0.47
CA VAL A 146 3.46 -7.75 0.69
C VAL A 146 3.94 -9.20 0.74
N GLU A 147 3.23 -10.09 1.45
CA GLU A 147 3.57 -11.51 1.49
C GLU A 147 3.55 -12.14 0.09
N LYS A 148 2.51 -11.83 -0.70
CA LYS A 148 2.39 -12.33 -2.07
C LYS A 148 3.57 -11.88 -2.94
N ILE A 149 3.95 -10.60 -2.86
CA ILE A 149 5.10 -10.05 -3.58
C ILE A 149 6.40 -10.74 -3.16
N LEU A 150 6.68 -10.78 -1.85
CA LEU A 150 7.95 -11.31 -1.35
C LEU A 150 8.10 -12.82 -1.58
N ARG A 151 7.00 -13.58 -1.53
CA ARG A 151 7.01 -15.01 -1.87
C ARG A 151 7.22 -15.22 -3.36
N GLY A 152 6.57 -14.42 -4.21
CA GLY A 152 6.73 -14.46 -5.65
C GLY A 152 8.16 -14.11 -6.10
N ASP A 153 8.80 -13.18 -5.42
CA ASP A 153 10.18 -12.75 -5.67
C ASP A 153 11.25 -13.63 -4.97
N GLY A 154 10.82 -14.63 -4.18
CA GLY A 154 11.73 -15.49 -3.40
C GLY A 154 12.42 -14.82 -2.20
N ARG A 155 11.96 -13.61 -1.80
CA ARG A 155 12.57 -12.80 -0.72
C ARG A 155 11.93 -12.99 0.66
N TRP A 156 10.87 -13.81 0.76
CA TRP A 156 10.08 -13.91 1.99
C TRP A 156 10.88 -14.35 3.21
N LYS A 157 11.58 -15.49 3.11
CA LYS A 157 12.33 -16.06 4.25
C LYS A 157 13.43 -15.13 4.73
N ASP A 158 14.20 -14.57 3.81
CA ASP A 158 15.28 -13.62 4.09
C ASP A 158 14.75 -12.32 4.75
N ALA A 159 13.61 -11.80 4.26
CA ALA A 159 12.99 -10.62 4.86
C ALA A 159 12.50 -10.89 6.29
N VAL A 160 11.90 -12.06 6.55
CA VAL A 160 11.43 -12.45 7.90
C VAL A 160 12.62 -12.62 8.84
N GLN A 161 13.65 -13.35 8.42
CA GLN A 161 14.87 -13.53 9.21
C GLN A 161 15.49 -12.18 9.59
N LYS A 162 15.65 -11.28 8.63
CA LYS A 162 16.27 -9.97 8.87
C LYS A 162 15.43 -9.02 9.70
N ALA A 163 14.09 -9.08 9.56
CA ALA A 163 13.21 -8.16 10.25
C ALA A 163 12.88 -8.59 11.69
N PHE A 164 12.78 -9.90 11.94
CA PHE A 164 12.23 -10.44 13.18
C PHE A 164 13.11 -11.49 13.86
N ASP A 165 14.27 -11.79 13.28
CA ASP A 165 15.19 -12.84 13.77
C ASP A 165 14.52 -14.22 13.91
N VAL A 166 13.72 -14.59 12.90
CA VAL A 166 12.96 -15.85 12.84
C VAL A 166 13.35 -16.64 11.59
N GLU A 167 13.78 -17.87 11.77
CA GLU A 167 13.97 -18.84 10.69
C GLU A 167 12.64 -19.54 10.33
N LEU A 168 12.34 -19.65 9.00
CA LEU A 168 11.13 -20.27 8.46
C LEU A 168 11.44 -21.53 7.63
#